data_b517ad31ad70bbf3feb7a83896101856
#
_entry.id   b517ad31ad70bbf3feb7a83896101856
#
_cell.length_a   1.000
_cell.length_b   1.000
_cell.length_c   1.000
_cell.angle_alpha   90.00
_cell.angle_beta   90.00
_cell.angle_gamma   90.00
#
_symmetry.space_group_name_H-M   'P 1'
#
loop_
_entity.id
_entity.type
_entity.pdbx_description
1 polymer ?
#
loop_
_entity_poly.entity_id
_entity_poly.type
_entity_poly.pdbx_seq_one_letter_code
_entity_poly.pdbx_strand_id
1 'polypeptide(L)'
;MKTVTQRFLMAALTFAGFGCQPSYDTISLTTESNPPAPVIVRGNRVEIPAGTAIVVSADLRSETREDFAGEGELELFSSDKAVFEVYPRPNDEQFVIIGIAPGEACMDVVVDGRLEDCAPVTVTAAAL
;
A
#
# COMPACT_ATOMS: atom_id res chain seq x y z
N MET A 1 -3.92 -51.99 4.41
CA MET A 1 -2.75 -51.47 3.73
C MET A 1 -3.03 -50.56 2.55
N LYS A 2 -4.19 -50.66 1.96
CA LYS A 2 -4.59 -49.76 0.87
C LYS A 2 -4.93 -48.32 1.33
N THR A 3 -5.20 -48.15 2.61
CA THR A 3 -5.56 -46.84 3.18
C THR A 3 -4.38 -45.89 3.44
N VAL A 4 -3.15 -46.44 3.51
CA VAL A 4 -1.96 -45.63 3.78
C VAL A 4 -1.49 -44.89 2.53
N THR A 5 -1.64 -45.50 1.37
CA THR A 5 -1.22 -44.94 0.08
C THR A 5 -2.13 -43.77 -0.35
N GLN A 6 -3.40 -43.80 0.05
CA GLN A 6 -4.34 -42.74 -0.28
C GLN A 6 -4.11 -41.46 0.52
N ARG A 7 -3.57 -41.59 1.73
CA ARG A 7 -3.25 -40.41 2.58
C ARG A 7 -2.03 -39.66 2.09
N PHE A 8 -1.09 -40.34 1.48
CA PHE A 8 0.10 -39.69 0.91
C PHE A 8 -0.21 -38.85 -0.33
N LEU A 9 -1.16 -39.28 -1.13
CA LEU A 9 -1.58 -38.55 -2.34
C LEU A 9 -2.30 -37.22 -2.02
N MET A 10 -3.07 -37.19 -0.92
CA MET A 10 -3.75 -35.97 -0.50
C MET A 10 -2.80 -34.92 0.05
N ALA A 11 -1.72 -35.33 0.72
CA ALA A 11 -0.73 -34.40 1.24
C ALA A 11 0.08 -33.71 0.13
N ALA A 12 0.33 -34.39 -0.98
CA ALA A 12 1.05 -33.83 -2.12
C ALA A 12 0.24 -32.78 -2.87
N LEU A 13 -1.09 -32.93 -2.94
CA LEU A 13 -1.97 -31.99 -3.60
C LEU A 13 -2.12 -30.67 -2.84
N THR A 14 -1.97 -30.69 -1.52
CA THR A 14 -2.07 -29.48 -0.68
C THR A 14 -0.83 -28.58 -0.83
N PHE A 15 0.33 -29.14 -1.15
CA PHE A 15 1.55 -28.39 -1.36
C PHE A 15 1.62 -27.68 -2.72
N ALA A 16 0.97 -28.20 -3.72
CA ALA A 16 1.04 -27.63 -5.08
C ALA A 16 0.28 -26.32 -5.23
N GLY A 17 -0.61 -25.95 -4.29
CA GLY A 17 -1.37 -24.71 -4.33
C GLY A 17 -0.66 -23.49 -3.76
N PHE A 18 0.50 -23.64 -3.12
CA PHE A 18 1.16 -22.54 -2.41
C PHE A 18 2.32 -21.87 -3.17
N GLY A 19 2.69 -22.34 -4.34
CA GLY A 19 3.94 -21.95 -4.99
C GLY A 19 3.89 -20.84 -6.02
N CYS A 20 2.72 -20.26 -6.35
CA CYS A 20 2.59 -19.47 -7.57
C CYS A 20 2.07 -18.03 -7.43
N GLN A 21 1.95 -17.48 -6.22
CA GLN A 21 1.51 -16.08 -6.07
C GLN A 21 2.69 -15.19 -5.66
N PRO A 22 2.95 -14.10 -6.43
CA PRO A 22 3.96 -13.13 -6.02
C PRO A 22 3.54 -12.49 -4.70
N SER A 23 4.45 -12.55 -3.72
CA SER A 23 4.23 -11.93 -2.41
C SER A 23 4.42 -10.44 -2.50
N TYR A 24 3.61 -9.70 -1.76
CA TYR A 24 3.79 -8.28 -1.57
C TYR A 24 5.15 -8.02 -0.89
N ASP A 25 5.91 -7.07 -1.41
CA ASP A 25 7.15 -6.60 -0.80
C ASP A 25 6.99 -5.17 -0.28
N THR A 26 6.68 -4.25 -1.17
CA THR A 26 6.52 -2.84 -0.82
C THR A 26 5.62 -2.12 -1.81
N ILE A 27 5.25 -0.91 -1.44
CA ILE A 27 4.56 0.02 -2.32
C ILE A 27 5.50 1.17 -2.66
N SER A 28 5.50 1.57 -3.92
CA SER A 28 6.25 2.73 -4.40
C SER A 28 5.27 3.86 -4.72
N LEU A 29 5.47 5.01 -4.08
CA LEU A 29 4.64 6.19 -4.27
C LEU A 29 5.38 7.22 -5.14
N THR A 30 4.66 7.81 -6.06
CA THR A 30 5.18 8.88 -6.92
C THR A 30 4.23 10.06 -6.89
N THR A 31 4.78 11.26 -6.68
CA THR A 31 3.97 12.49 -6.67
C THR A 31 3.55 12.85 -8.09
N GLU A 32 2.25 13.01 -8.29
CA GLU A 32 1.68 13.45 -9.57
C GLU A 32 1.29 14.92 -9.58
N SER A 33 1.25 15.56 -8.41
CA SER A 33 0.94 16.97 -8.27
C SER A 33 2.18 17.75 -7.81
N ASN A 34 2.15 19.05 -8.03
CA ASN A 34 3.25 19.94 -7.65
C ASN A 34 2.70 21.06 -6.76
N PRO A 35 2.44 20.78 -5.47
CA PRO A 35 1.89 21.77 -4.57
C PRO A 35 2.92 22.89 -4.27
N PRO A 36 2.46 24.09 -3.89
CA PRO A 36 3.36 25.19 -3.56
C PRO A 36 4.13 25.00 -2.25
N ALA A 37 3.71 24.05 -1.41
CA ALA A 37 4.36 23.76 -0.13
C ALA A 37 5.39 22.63 -0.29
N PRO A 38 6.44 22.59 0.56
CA PRO A 38 7.43 21.51 0.48
C PRO A 38 6.83 20.16 0.86
N VAL A 39 6.90 19.21 -0.06
CA VAL A 39 6.38 17.85 0.10
C VAL A 39 7.50 16.88 -0.23
N ILE A 40 7.63 15.83 0.57
CA ILE A 40 8.57 14.74 0.32
C ILE A 40 7.78 13.46 0.15
N VAL A 41 7.93 12.85 -1.02
CA VAL A 41 7.41 11.51 -1.29
C VAL A 41 8.60 10.66 -1.74
N ARG A 42 8.95 9.66 -0.95
CA ARG A 42 10.12 8.83 -1.22
C ARG A 42 9.85 7.39 -0.83
N GLY A 43 9.87 6.49 -1.80
CA GLY A 43 9.52 5.10 -1.58
C GLY A 43 8.08 4.96 -1.11
N ASN A 44 7.89 4.47 0.11
CA ASN A 44 6.57 4.38 0.73
C ASN A 44 6.29 5.48 1.77
N ARG A 45 7.20 6.45 1.90
CA ARG A 45 7.12 7.50 2.91
C ARG A 45 6.56 8.80 2.33
N VAL A 46 5.69 9.45 3.09
CA VAL A 46 5.11 10.74 2.73
C VAL A 46 5.33 11.73 3.88
N GLU A 47 5.77 12.94 3.53
CA GLU A 47 5.91 14.04 4.47
C GLU A 47 5.28 15.29 3.84
N ILE A 48 4.20 15.80 4.46
CA ILE A 48 3.43 16.92 3.92
C ILE A 48 3.07 17.90 5.03
N PRO A 49 2.98 19.20 4.72
CA PRO A 49 2.46 20.17 5.68
C PRO A 49 0.96 20.02 5.91
N ALA A 50 0.48 20.35 7.10
CA ALA A 50 -0.95 20.44 7.38
C ALA A 50 -1.62 21.45 6.43
N GLY A 51 -2.80 21.12 5.93
CA GLY A 51 -3.52 21.94 4.97
C GLY A 51 -3.09 21.74 3.52
N THR A 52 -2.16 20.83 3.24
CA THR A 52 -1.69 20.53 1.89
C THR A 52 -2.30 19.22 1.40
N ALA A 53 -2.75 19.22 0.15
CA ALA A 53 -3.23 18.03 -0.52
C ALA A 53 -2.30 17.70 -1.69
N ILE A 54 -1.98 16.42 -1.86
CA ILE A 54 -1.19 15.92 -2.98
C ILE A 54 -1.86 14.74 -3.66
N VAL A 55 -1.54 14.56 -4.92
CA VAL A 55 -1.95 13.37 -5.67
C VAL A 55 -0.72 12.49 -5.84
N VAL A 56 -0.84 11.23 -5.50
CA VAL A 56 0.23 10.24 -5.66
C VAL A 56 -0.26 9.08 -6.52
N SER A 57 0.64 8.51 -7.31
CA SER A 57 0.47 7.21 -7.92
C SER A 57 1.10 6.16 -7.02
N ALA A 58 0.47 5.00 -6.93
CA ALA A 58 0.95 3.91 -6.09
C ALA A 58 1.17 2.66 -6.94
N ASP A 59 2.39 2.13 -6.89
CA ASP A 59 2.77 0.90 -7.58
C ASP A 59 3.10 -0.19 -6.57
N LEU A 60 2.47 -1.34 -6.71
CA LEU A 60 2.78 -2.51 -5.90
C LEU A 60 4.06 -3.17 -6.43
N ARG A 61 4.95 -3.52 -5.51
CA ARG A 61 6.19 -4.24 -5.81
C ARG A 61 6.17 -5.61 -5.15
N SER A 62 6.52 -6.64 -5.92
CA SER A 62 6.68 -7.99 -5.40
C SER A 62 8.13 -8.24 -4.99
N GLU A 63 8.36 -9.30 -4.20
CA GLU A 63 9.69 -9.71 -3.77
C GLU A 63 10.61 -10.08 -4.94
N THR A 64 10.04 -10.50 -6.05
CA THR A 64 10.78 -10.89 -7.24
C THR A 64 11.11 -9.73 -8.18
N ARG A 65 10.75 -8.51 -7.83
CA ARG A 65 10.85 -7.30 -8.65
C ARG A 65 10.03 -7.35 -9.94
N GLU A 66 9.21 -8.35 -10.09
CA GLU A 66 8.23 -8.39 -11.17
C GLU A 66 7.00 -7.58 -10.76
N ASP A 67 6.36 -6.97 -11.74
CA ASP A 67 5.10 -6.30 -11.49
C ASP A 67 4.11 -7.31 -10.91
N PHE A 68 3.31 -6.85 -9.97
CA PHE A 68 2.28 -7.70 -9.38
C PHE A 68 1.41 -8.24 -10.51
N ALA A 69 1.64 -9.50 -10.88
CA ALA A 69 0.87 -10.14 -11.94
C ALA A 69 -0.51 -10.45 -11.39
N GLY A 70 -1.51 -9.75 -11.87
CA GLY A 70 -2.88 -10.05 -11.55
C GLY A 70 -3.64 -8.90 -10.90
N GLU A 71 -4.68 -9.25 -10.22
CA GLU A 71 -5.72 -8.36 -9.72
C GLU A 71 -5.39 -7.77 -8.35
N GLY A 72 -4.17 -7.24 -8.18
CA GLY A 72 -3.80 -6.59 -6.93
C GLY A 72 -4.65 -5.36 -6.68
N GLU A 73 -5.83 -5.53 -6.14
CA GLU A 73 -6.69 -4.44 -5.72
C GLU A 73 -6.04 -3.72 -4.55
N LEU A 74 -5.60 -2.50 -4.79
CA LEU A 74 -4.95 -1.68 -3.78
C LEU A 74 -5.96 -0.74 -3.15
N GLU A 75 -6.01 -0.75 -1.83
CA GLU A 75 -6.72 0.23 -1.03
C GLU A 75 -5.75 0.86 -0.03
N LEU A 76 -5.88 2.15 0.18
CA LEU A 76 -5.09 2.89 1.15
C LEU A 76 -6.03 3.54 2.17
N PHE A 77 -5.71 3.38 3.45
CA PHE A 77 -6.51 3.94 4.53
C PHE A 77 -5.63 4.72 5.50
N SER A 78 -6.17 5.80 6.06
CA SER A 78 -5.50 6.50 7.15
C SER A 78 -5.75 5.78 8.47
N SER A 79 -4.66 5.51 9.21
CA SER A 79 -4.78 4.96 10.57
C SER A 79 -5.24 6.01 11.58
N ASP A 80 -5.09 7.29 11.26
CA ASP A 80 -5.53 8.41 12.10
C ASP A 80 -5.98 9.57 11.23
N LYS A 81 -7.28 9.71 11.06
CA LYS A 81 -7.89 10.73 10.23
C LYS A 81 -7.77 12.14 10.82
N ALA A 82 -7.39 12.27 12.08
CA ALA A 82 -7.07 13.57 12.66
C ALA A 82 -5.71 14.09 12.19
N VAL A 83 -4.83 13.22 11.72
CA VAL A 83 -3.50 13.57 11.20
C VAL A 83 -3.55 13.78 9.69
N PHE A 84 -4.09 12.81 8.95
CA PHE A 84 -4.23 12.90 7.50
C PHE A 84 -5.40 12.08 7.00
N GLU A 85 -5.86 12.41 5.80
CA GLU A 85 -6.87 11.64 5.08
C GLU A 85 -6.33 11.19 3.74
N VAL A 86 -6.81 10.05 3.24
CA VAL A 86 -6.48 9.54 1.92
C VAL A 86 -7.74 9.10 1.20
N TYR A 87 -7.84 9.45 -0.08
CA TYR A 87 -9.00 9.16 -0.91
C TYR A 87 -8.56 8.59 -2.26
N PRO A 88 -9.21 7.51 -2.73
CA PRO A 88 -8.94 7.00 -4.07
C PRO A 88 -9.48 7.95 -5.13
N ARG A 89 -8.76 8.04 -6.25
CA ARG A 89 -9.25 8.72 -7.44
C ARG A 89 -9.94 7.70 -8.37
N PRO A 90 -10.79 8.16 -9.30
CA PRO A 90 -11.43 7.27 -10.26
C PRO A 90 -10.46 6.45 -11.11
N ASN A 91 -9.23 6.91 -11.27
CA ASN A 91 -8.16 6.17 -11.92
C ASN A 91 -7.46 5.28 -10.88
N ASP A 92 -7.64 4.01 -10.96
CA ASP A 92 -7.37 2.97 -9.96
C ASP A 92 -6.00 2.97 -9.27
N GLU A 93 -5.04 3.74 -9.73
CA GLU A 93 -3.69 3.75 -9.18
C GLU A 93 -3.30 5.07 -8.52
N GLN A 94 -4.24 6.03 -8.46
CA GLN A 94 -3.98 7.33 -7.89
C GLN A 94 -4.81 7.60 -6.64
N PHE A 95 -4.18 8.32 -5.71
CA PHE A 95 -4.79 8.67 -4.43
C PHE A 95 -4.52 10.13 -4.10
N VAL A 96 -5.46 10.75 -3.40
CA VAL A 96 -5.27 12.08 -2.83
C VAL A 96 -4.94 11.93 -1.35
N ILE A 97 -3.85 12.53 -0.91
CA ILE A 97 -3.45 12.56 0.50
C ILE A 97 -3.56 13.99 0.99
N ILE A 98 -4.27 14.18 2.11
CA ILE A 98 -4.51 15.51 2.68
C ILE A 98 -3.94 15.55 4.10
N GLY A 99 -2.98 16.43 4.35
CA GLY A 99 -2.47 16.68 5.70
C GLY A 99 -3.49 17.49 6.50
N ILE A 100 -3.87 17.03 7.67
CA ILE A 100 -4.88 17.67 8.52
C ILE A 100 -4.22 18.41 9.69
N ALA A 101 -3.43 17.70 10.50
CA ALA A 101 -2.78 18.26 11.67
C ALA A 101 -1.39 17.64 11.87
N PRO A 102 -0.43 18.38 12.45
CA PRO A 102 0.91 17.83 12.69
C PRO A 102 0.87 16.55 13.49
N GLY A 103 1.66 15.58 13.06
CA GLY A 103 1.73 14.26 13.69
C GLY A 103 2.24 13.20 12.73
N GLU A 104 2.32 11.99 13.24
CA GLU A 104 2.73 10.82 12.48
C GLU A 104 1.64 9.75 12.55
N ALA A 105 1.37 9.11 11.43
CA ALA A 105 0.39 8.04 11.34
C ALA A 105 0.77 7.07 10.22
N CYS A 106 0.08 5.94 10.17
CA CYS A 106 0.26 4.96 9.12
C CYS A 106 -0.76 5.17 8.00
N MET A 107 -0.30 5.08 6.77
CA MET A 107 -1.19 4.81 5.65
C MET A 107 -1.24 3.31 5.46
N ASP A 108 -2.34 2.70 5.86
CA ASP A 108 -2.50 1.26 5.80
C ASP A 108 -2.65 0.82 4.35
N VAL A 109 -1.76 -0.08 3.93
CA VAL A 109 -1.75 -0.65 2.58
C VAL A 109 -2.49 -1.97 2.60
N VAL A 110 -3.62 -2.02 1.93
CA VAL A 110 -4.46 -3.20 1.85
C VAL A 110 -4.44 -3.70 0.41
N VAL A 111 -3.99 -4.92 0.22
CA VAL A 111 -3.91 -5.57 -1.09
C VAL A 111 -4.81 -6.80 -1.10
N ASP A 112 -5.76 -6.82 -2.02
CA ASP A 112 -6.74 -7.90 -2.14
C ASP A 112 -7.46 -8.21 -0.81
N GLY A 113 -7.82 -7.16 -0.08
CA GLY A 113 -8.51 -7.27 1.20
C GLY A 113 -7.64 -7.62 2.40
N ARG A 114 -6.31 -7.67 2.23
CA ARG A 114 -5.36 -7.99 3.31
C ARG A 114 -4.51 -6.78 3.67
N LEU A 115 -4.41 -6.49 4.95
CA LEU A 115 -3.47 -5.50 5.45
C LEU A 115 -2.04 -6.02 5.29
N GLU A 116 -1.27 -5.40 4.41
CA GLU A 116 0.09 -5.84 4.07
C GLU A 116 1.18 -4.96 4.66
N ASP A 117 0.92 -3.68 4.84
CA ASP A 117 1.97 -2.74 5.21
C ASP A 117 1.41 -1.46 5.85
N CYS A 118 2.30 -0.71 6.44
CA CYS A 118 2.07 0.64 6.95
C CYS A 118 3.07 1.58 6.27
N ALA A 119 2.58 2.42 5.39
CA ALA A 119 3.39 3.47 4.79
C ALA A 119 3.41 4.68 5.74
N PRO A 120 4.57 5.09 6.24
CA PRO A 120 4.62 6.19 7.22
C PRO A 120 4.26 7.52 6.59
N VAL A 121 3.37 8.25 7.24
CA VAL A 121 2.97 9.61 6.86
C VAL A 121 3.29 10.55 8.00
N THR A 122 4.09 11.56 7.73
CA THR A 122 4.39 12.63 8.66
C THR A 122 3.74 13.92 8.17
N VAL A 123 2.90 14.50 9.00
CA VAL A 123 2.32 15.82 8.73
C VAL A 123 3.06 16.84 9.58
N THR A 124 3.65 17.83 8.90
CA THR A 124 4.38 18.92 9.55
C THR A 124 3.44 20.11 9.79
N ALA A 125 3.91 21.10 10.55
CA ALA A 125 3.14 22.32 10.76
C ALA A 125 2.80 22.99 9.42
N ALA A 126 1.66 23.67 9.37
CA ALA A 126 1.24 24.37 8.16
C ALA A 126 2.31 25.35 7.70
N ALA A 127 2.58 25.36 6.40
CA ALA A 127 3.49 26.34 5.80
C ALA A 127 2.81 27.73 5.82
N LEU A 128 3.51 28.72 6.34
CA LEU A 128 3.05 30.11 6.37
C LEU A 128 3.45 30.86 5.11
#